data_a52a2a907e170bd275991142683006c1
#
_entry.id   a52a2a907e170bd275991142683006c1
#
_cell.length_a   1.000
_cell.length_b   1.000
_cell.length_c   1.000
_cell.angle_alpha   90.00
_cell.angle_beta   90.00
_cell.angle_gamma   90.00
#
_symmetry.space_group_name_H-M   'P 1'
#
loop_
_entity.id
_entity.type
_entity.pdbx_description
1 polymer ?
#
loop_
_entity_poly.entity_id
_entity_poly.type
_entity_poly.pdbx_seq_one_letter_code
_entity_poly.pdbx_strand_id
1 'polypeptide(L)'
;MHSNRYTLLFTAIVTIVLAFMLSIVDSSLKEKYESNVEVDIKKNILRSLGFRSSDDLPWTNEDVESIFQNSIVSFVVDNSGSIVANKLPQDIDPNADFDLYPIYKRVSNNVTEGYSIPISGKGLWGTMYGYFSIEADGATAKGITFYAHIETPGLGGEVDKPWFQNNFVGKRFVDENGNLVGIQTVKGKVDETSEDAYHLVDVISGATMTSRGLNQFLLKDLKFYDPFFSKIRSKWSG
;
A
#
# COMPACT_ATOMS: atom_id res chain seq x y z
N MET A 1 -36.14 5.01 46.37
CA MET A 1 -34.89 4.32 45.93
C MET A 1 -35.28 3.05 45.18
N HIS A 2 -34.82 2.88 43.96
CA HIS A 2 -35.04 1.65 43.23
C HIS A 2 -34.19 0.53 43.84
N SER A 3 -34.73 -0.70 43.89
CA SER A 3 -34.02 -1.88 44.40
C SER A 3 -32.83 -2.19 43.50
N ASN A 4 -31.69 -2.67 44.06
CA ASN A 4 -30.54 -3.10 43.30
C ASN A 4 -30.89 -4.12 42.20
N ARG A 5 -31.87 -4.96 42.44
CA ARG A 5 -32.37 -5.94 41.45
C ARG A 5 -33.03 -5.24 40.26
N TYR A 6 -33.81 -4.16 40.48
CA TYR A 6 -34.43 -3.38 39.41
C TYR A 6 -33.34 -2.72 38.55
N THR A 7 -32.33 -2.09 39.18
CA THR A 7 -31.23 -1.43 38.48
C THR A 7 -30.45 -2.44 37.62
N LEU A 8 -30.11 -3.60 38.16
CA LEU A 8 -29.42 -4.66 37.42
C LEU A 8 -30.25 -5.17 36.25
N LEU A 9 -31.54 -5.44 36.45
CA LEU A 9 -32.41 -5.92 35.37
C LEU A 9 -32.58 -4.87 34.26
N PHE A 10 -32.81 -3.62 34.65
CA PHE A 10 -32.91 -2.52 33.70
C PHE A 10 -31.64 -2.34 32.87
N THR A 11 -30.46 -2.31 33.52
CA THR A 11 -29.18 -2.19 32.82
C THR A 11 -28.97 -3.34 31.87
N ALA A 12 -29.22 -4.59 32.31
CA ALA A 12 -29.08 -5.78 31.46
C ALA A 12 -29.99 -5.70 30.22
N ILE A 13 -31.25 -5.34 30.37
CA ILE A 13 -32.18 -5.21 29.24
C ILE A 13 -31.69 -4.13 28.27
N VAL A 14 -31.34 -2.95 28.76
CA VAL A 14 -30.83 -1.85 27.91
C VAL A 14 -29.58 -2.26 27.17
N THR A 15 -28.64 -2.91 27.84
CA THR A 15 -27.40 -3.40 27.21
C THR A 15 -27.68 -4.42 26.12
N ILE A 16 -28.58 -5.37 26.36
CA ILE A 16 -28.97 -6.39 25.38
C ILE A 16 -29.63 -5.73 24.14
N VAL A 17 -30.55 -4.80 24.37
CA VAL A 17 -31.24 -4.09 23.28
C VAL A 17 -30.23 -3.28 22.43
N LEU A 18 -29.33 -2.55 23.07
CA LEU A 18 -28.31 -1.77 22.38
C LEU A 18 -27.33 -2.68 21.61
N ALA A 19 -26.86 -3.79 22.21
CA ALA A 19 -25.99 -4.75 21.56
C ALA A 19 -26.67 -5.39 20.33
N PHE A 20 -27.97 -5.71 20.44
CA PHE A 20 -28.74 -6.26 19.34
C PHE A 20 -28.91 -5.26 18.19
N MET A 21 -29.23 -3.98 18.50
CA MET A 21 -29.31 -2.93 17.49
C MET A 21 -27.97 -2.71 16.78
N LEU A 22 -26.86 -2.65 17.53
CA LEU A 22 -25.52 -2.52 16.94
C LEU A 22 -25.18 -3.70 16.03
N SER A 23 -25.50 -4.92 16.43
CA SER A 23 -25.27 -6.14 15.65
C SER A 23 -26.06 -6.13 14.32
N ILE A 24 -27.31 -5.67 14.33
CA ILE A 24 -28.11 -5.52 13.10
C ILE A 24 -27.49 -4.51 12.16
N VAL A 25 -27.09 -3.34 12.68
CA VAL A 25 -26.46 -2.28 11.87
C VAL A 25 -25.15 -2.77 11.28
N ASP A 26 -24.27 -3.39 12.08
CA ASP A 26 -23.00 -3.96 11.64
C ASP A 26 -23.23 -5.01 10.53
N SER A 27 -24.10 -5.99 10.76
CA SER A 27 -24.43 -7.02 9.78
C SER A 27 -25.00 -6.44 8.46
N SER A 28 -25.81 -5.40 8.54
CA SER A 28 -26.42 -4.76 7.35
C SER A 28 -25.43 -3.93 6.54
N LEU A 29 -24.38 -3.40 7.17
CA LEU A 29 -23.39 -2.55 6.52
C LEU A 29 -22.14 -3.32 6.08
N LYS A 30 -21.89 -4.52 6.61
CA LYS A 30 -20.67 -5.29 6.41
C LYS A 30 -20.34 -5.52 4.93
N GLU A 31 -21.29 -6.03 4.16
CA GLU A 31 -21.09 -6.31 2.73
C GLU A 31 -20.74 -5.04 1.94
N LYS A 32 -21.44 -3.94 2.22
CA LYS A 32 -21.17 -2.64 1.58
C LYS A 32 -19.81 -2.07 1.99
N TYR A 33 -19.43 -2.26 3.25
CA TYR A 33 -18.13 -1.84 3.75
C TYR A 33 -16.99 -2.64 3.07
N GLU A 34 -17.11 -3.97 3.01
CA GLU A 34 -16.13 -4.84 2.36
C GLU A 34 -15.96 -4.49 0.89
N SER A 35 -17.06 -4.26 0.17
CA SER A 35 -17.04 -3.82 -1.24
C SER A 35 -16.33 -2.47 -1.41
N ASN A 36 -16.61 -1.50 -0.55
CA ASN A 36 -15.95 -0.18 -0.61
C ASN A 36 -14.43 -0.29 -0.32
N VAL A 37 -14.03 -1.12 0.65
CA VAL A 37 -12.61 -1.37 0.95
C VAL A 37 -11.89 -1.99 -0.24
N GLU A 38 -12.52 -2.95 -0.92
CA GLU A 38 -11.94 -3.57 -2.12
C GLU A 38 -11.72 -2.55 -3.24
N VAL A 39 -12.72 -1.69 -3.49
CA VAL A 39 -12.60 -0.62 -4.49
C VAL A 39 -11.50 0.37 -4.10
N ASP A 40 -11.38 0.75 -2.84
CA ASP A 40 -10.33 1.64 -2.36
C ASP A 40 -8.93 1.03 -2.52
N ILE A 41 -8.78 -0.27 -2.27
CA ILE A 41 -7.54 -1.01 -2.53
C ILE A 41 -7.18 -0.95 -4.01
N LYS A 42 -8.09 -1.32 -4.92
CA LYS A 42 -7.89 -1.25 -6.38
C LYS A 42 -7.52 0.17 -6.83
N LYS A 43 -8.22 1.18 -6.31
CA LYS A 43 -7.95 2.60 -6.60
C LYS A 43 -6.52 3.02 -6.19
N ASN A 44 -6.04 2.55 -5.05
CA ASN A 44 -4.69 2.85 -4.60
C ASN A 44 -3.62 2.12 -5.41
N ILE A 45 -3.87 0.87 -5.83
CA ILE A 45 -3.01 0.16 -6.78
C ILE A 45 -2.92 0.94 -8.09
N LEU A 46 -4.05 1.34 -8.67
CA LEU A 46 -4.07 2.11 -9.91
C LEU A 46 -3.32 3.45 -9.77
N ARG A 47 -3.57 4.19 -8.69
CA ARG A 47 -2.88 5.46 -8.42
C ARG A 47 -1.37 5.29 -8.29
N SER A 48 -0.91 4.26 -7.57
CA SER A 48 0.52 3.98 -7.42
C SER A 48 1.17 3.66 -8.77
N LEU A 49 0.45 2.98 -9.67
CA LEU A 49 0.87 2.67 -11.03
C LEU A 49 0.78 3.85 -12.02
N GLY A 50 0.44 5.04 -11.53
CA GLY A 50 0.42 6.26 -12.34
C GLY A 50 -0.88 6.53 -13.07
N PHE A 51 -1.95 5.75 -12.84
CA PHE A 51 -3.27 6.15 -13.32
C PHE A 51 -3.76 7.38 -12.55
N ARG A 52 -4.40 8.30 -13.24
CA ARG A 52 -4.96 9.53 -12.64
C ARG A 52 -6.41 9.70 -13.06
N SER A 53 -7.26 10.09 -12.13
CA SER A 53 -8.57 10.68 -12.44
C SER A 53 -8.37 12.17 -12.68
N SER A 54 -9.23 12.82 -13.49
CA SER A 54 -9.26 14.27 -13.52
C SER A 54 -9.90 14.80 -12.23
N ASP A 55 -9.50 16.01 -11.80
CA ASP A 55 -10.10 16.66 -10.62
C ASP A 55 -11.60 16.93 -10.83
N ASP A 56 -12.01 17.18 -12.07
CA ASP A 56 -13.39 17.44 -12.47
C ASP A 56 -14.24 16.15 -12.60
N LEU A 57 -13.60 14.98 -12.75
CA LEU A 57 -14.27 13.70 -12.93
C LEU A 57 -13.53 12.63 -12.10
N PRO A 58 -13.84 12.52 -10.81
CA PRO A 58 -13.29 11.44 -9.98
C PRO A 58 -13.84 10.09 -10.46
N TRP A 59 -13.01 9.03 -10.38
CA TRP A 59 -13.43 7.70 -10.76
C TRP A 59 -14.64 7.21 -9.95
N THR A 60 -15.63 6.69 -10.64
CA THR A 60 -16.71 5.89 -10.03
C THR A 60 -16.16 4.50 -9.64
N ASN A 61 -16.94 3.73 -8.90
CA ASN A 61 -16.57 2.35 -8.57
C ASN A 61 -16.48 1.48 -9.84
N GLU A 62 -17.38 1.71 -10.79
CA GLU A 62 -17.39 1.02 -12.09
C GLU A 62 -16.15 1.36 -12.93
N ASP A 63 -15.71 2.62 -12.93
CA ASP A 63 -14.48 3.02 -13.61
C ASP A 63 -13.27 2.30 -13.04
N VAL A 64 -13.14 2.26 -11.70
CA VAL A 64 -12.04 1.58 -11.01
C VAL A 64 -12.00 0.11 -11.37
N GLU A 65 -13.16 -0.57 -11.35
CA GLU A 65 -13.26 -1.98 -11.69
C GLU A 65 -12.88 -2.24 -13.14
N SER A 66 -13.43 -1.44 -14.07
CA SER A 66 -13.15 -1.54 -15.49
C SER A 66 -11.67 -1.33 -15.82
N ILE A 67 -11.05 -0.27 -15.26
CA ILE A 67 -9.62 0.00 -15.49
C ILE A 67 -8.77 -1.14 -14.90
N PHE A 68 -9.12 -1.61 -13.71
CA PHE A 68 -8.37 -2.67 -13.05
C PHE A 68 -8.41 -3.98 -13.85
N GLN A 69 -9.59 -4.42 -14.28
CA GLN A 69 -9.76 -5.64 -15.07
C GLN A 69 -9.06 -5.57 -16.44
N ASN A 70 -9.06 -4.41 -17.09
CA ASN A 70 -8.50 -4.27 -18.43
C ASN A 70 -6.99 -4.02 -18.45
N SER A 71 -6.41 -3.51 -17.35
CA SER A 71 -5.03 -3.02 -17.34
C SER A 71 -4.12 -3.73 -16.34
N ILE A 72 -4.68 -4.50 -15.38
CA ILE A 72 -3.91 -5.12 -14.31
C ILE A 72 -3.96 -6.64 -14.41
N VAL A 73 -2.79 -7.26 -14.40
CA VAL A 73 -2.62 -8.70 -14.24
C VAL A 73 -2.07 -8.98 -12.85
N SER A 74 -2.86 -9.65 -12.03
CA SER A 74 -2.50 -9.99 -10.65
C SER A 74 -1.94 -11.40 -10.56
N PHE A 75 -0.88 -11.60 -9.82
CA PHE A 75 -0.28 -12.91 -9.57
C PHE A 75 0.46 -12.92 -8.23
N VAL A 76 0.89 -14.10 -7.82
CA VAL A 76 1.59 -14.33 -6.55
C VAL A 76 2.97 -14.91 -6.85
N VAL A 77 3.98 -14.45 -6.10
CA VAL A 77 5.32 -15.02 -6.15
C VAL A 77 5.69 -15.60 -4.79
N ASP A 78 6.59 -16.59 -4.80
CA ASP A 78 7.18 -17.15 -3.60
C ASP A 78 8.45 -16.39 -3.17
N ASN A 79 9.07 -16.81 -2.07
CA ASN A 79 10.31 -16.24 -1.54
C ASN A 79 11.53 -16.42 -2.46
N SER A 80 11.46 -17.28 -3.48
CA SER A 80 12.46 -17.38 -4.54
C SER A 80 12.22 -16.41 -5.69
N GLY A 81 11.12 -15.67 -5.68
CA GLY A 81 10.66 -14.83 -6.78
C GLY A 81 10.15 -15.61 -7.99
N SER A 82 9.63 -16.82 -7.75
CA SER A 82 8.98 -17.62 -8.79
C SER A 82 7.47 -17.46 -8.73
N ILE A 83 6.81 -17.39 -9.90
CA ILE A 83 5.35 -17.24 -9.96
C ILE A 83 4.69 -18.54 -9.50
N VAL A 84 3.78 -18.43 -8.55
CA VAL A 84 2.98 -19.54 -8.04
C VAL A 84 1.76 -19.72 -8.94
N ALA A 85 1.68 -20.88 -9.59
CA ALA A 85 0.59 -21.18 -10.51
C ALA A 85 -0.75 -21.34 -9.76
N ASN A 86 -1.83 -20.87 -10.38
CA ASN A 86 -3.21 -21.03 -9.89
C ASN A 86 -3.47 -20.43 -8.49
N LYS A 87 -2.68 -19.43 -8.07
CA LYS A 87 -2.92 -18.66 -6.84
C LYS A 87 -2.98 -17.17 -7.16
N LEU A 88 -4.05 -16.51 -6.73
CA LEU A 88 -4.26 -15.09 -6.91
C LEU A 88 -4.08 -14.35 -5.58
N PRO A 89 -3.85 -13.02 -5.57
CA PRO A 89 -3.70 -12.24 -4.35
C PRO A 89 -4.80 -12.43 -3.31
N GLN A 90 -6.06 -12.58 -3.74
CA GLN A 90 -7.19 -12.81 -2.85
C GLN A 90 -7.21 -14.21 -2.20
N ASP A 91 -6.45 -15.17 -2.73
CA ASP A 91 -6.36 -16.54 -2.20
C ASP A 91 -5.26 -16.69 -1.14
N ILE A 92 -4.52 -15.61 -0.84
CA ILE A 92 -3.48 -15.60 0.18
C ILE A 92 -4.14 -15.52 1.56
N ASP A 93 -3.88 -16.52 2.41
CA ASP A 93 -4.21 -16.47 3.82
C ASP A 93 -3.06 -15.79 4.60
N PRO A 94 -3.27 -14.58 5.16
CA PRO A 94 -2.23 -13.87 5.92
C PRO A 94 -1.70 -14.65 7.15
N ASN A 95 -2.43 -15.65 7.61
CA ASN A 95 -2.05 -16.46 8.79
C ASN A 95 -1.33 -17.76 8.41
N ALA A 96 -1.33 -18.17 7.15
CA ALA A 96 -0.77 -19.43 6.69
C ALA A 96 0.30 -19.25 5.58
N ASP A 97 0.12 -18.27 4.71
CA ASP A 97 0.92 -18.08 3.49
C ASP A 97 2.00 -17.00 3.68
N PHE A 98 2.89 -17.18 4.66
CA PHE A 98 3.92 -16.17 5.02
C PHE A 98 5.00 -15.96 3.96
N ASP A 99 5.16 -16.89 3.01
CA ASP A 99 6.17 -16.88 1.96
C ASP A 99 5.58 -16.56 0.58
N LEU A 100 4.35 -16.03 0.54
CA LEU A 100 3.64 -15.69 -0.68
C LEU A 100 3.38 -14.19 -0.77
N TYR A 101 3.78 -13.62 -1.91
CA TYR A 101 3.80 -12.18 -2.09
C TYR A 101 3.00 -11.77 -3.33
N PRO A 102 1.94 -10.97 -3.18
CA PRO A 102 1.11 -10.52 -4.30
C PRO A 102 1.80 -9.43 -5.13
N ILE A 103 1.67 -9.51 -6.45
CA ILE A 103 2.15 -8.50 -7.40
C ILE A 103 1.02 -8.14 -8.36
N TYR A 104 0.87 -6.84 -8.62
CA TYR A 104 -0.09 -6.28 -9.57
C TYR A 104 0.67 -5.64 -10.72
N LYS A 105 0.64 -6.29 -11.89
CA LYS A 105 1.36 -5.85 -13.08
C LYS A 105 0.47 -5.02 -13.98
N ARG A 106 0.86 -3.79 -14.28
CA ARG A 106 0.22 -2.96 -15.29
C ARG A 106 0.67 -3.40 -16.69
N VAL A 107 -0.30 -3.64 -17.56
CA VAL A 107 -0.08 -4.05 -18.96
C VAL A 107 -0.88 -3.12 -19.87
N SER A 108 -0.25 -2.65 -20.95
CA SER A 108 -0.89 -1.89 -22.02
C SER A 108 -0.35 -2.40 -23.35
N ASN A 109 -1.24 -2.75 -24.28
CA ASN A 109 -0.86 -3.29 -25.60
C ASN A 109 0.15 -4.45 -25.53
N ASN A 110 -0.02 -5.38 -24.59
CA ASN A 110 0.89 -6.49 -24.28
C ASN A 110 2.30 -6.06 -23.80
N VAL A 111 2.52 -4.80 -23.48
CA VAL A 111 3.76 -4.28 -22.90
C VAL A 111 3.57 -4.09 -21.39
N THR A 112 4.52 -4.55 -20.62
CA THR A 112 4.55 -4.30 -19.18
C THR A 112 4.99 -2.86 -18.93
N GLU A 113 4.15 -2.08 -18.22
CA GLU A 113 4.43 -0.68 -17.90
C GLU A 113 4.89 -0.47 -16.45
N GLY A 114 4.80 -1.50 -15.62
CA GLY A 114 5.24 -1.45 -14.23
C GLY A 114 4.54 -2.49 -13.36
N TYR A 115 4.92 -2.49 -12.09
CA TYR A 115 4.45 -3.42 -11.08
C TYR A 115 4.06 -2.65 -9.82
N SER A 116 3.07 -3.12 -9.08
CA SER A 116 2.71 -2.59 -7.77
C SER A 116 2.73 -3.71 -6.74
N ILE A 117 3.31 -3.44 -5.59
CA ILE A 117 3.40 -4.35 -4.45
C ILE A 117 2.78 -3.72 -3.21
N PRO A 118 2.10 -4.47 -2.35
CA PRO A 118 1.66 -3.96 -1.07
C PRO A 118 2.86 -3.71 -0.16
N ILE A 119 2.78 -2.63 0.60
CA ILE A 119 3.76 -2.27 1.61
C ILE A 119 3.04 -2.00 2.93
N SER A 120 3.64 -2.41 4.04
CA SER A 120 3.08 -2.13 5.35
C SER A 120 4.12 -2.15 6.47
N GLY A 121 3.91 -1.29 7.43
CA GLY A 121 4.73 -1.30 8.62
C GLY A 121 4.42 -0.18 9.59
N LYS A 122 5.11 -0.18 10.72
CA LYS A 122 4.82 0.73 11.81
C LYS A 122 5.31 2.14 11.50
N GLY A 123 4.39 3.11 11.54
CA GLY A 123 4.68 4.54 11.65
C GLY A 123 4.94 4.94 13.10
N LEU A 124 4.55 6.17 13.46
CA LEU A 124 4.64 6.64 14.85
C LEU A 124 3.49 6.09 15.71
N TRP A 125 2.25 6.22 15.25
CA TRP A 125 1.04 5.88 16.02
C TRP A 125 0.49 4.50 15.72
N GLY A 126 0.61 4.04 14.47
CA GLY A 126 0.07 2.75 14.07
C GLY A 126 0.73 2.17 12.83
N THR A 127 0.13 1.10 12.33
CA THR A 127 0.55 0.51 11.07
C THR A 127 0.05 1.37 9.92
N MET A 128 0.93 1.65 8.98
CA MET A 128 0.62 2.29 7.70
C MET A 128 0.53 1.19 6.64
N TYR A 129 -0.47 1.30 5.76
CA TYR A 129 -0.68 0.39 4.65
C TYR A 129 -0.74 1.17 3.34
N GLY A 130 -0.08 0.65 2.32
CA GLY A 130 -0.01 1.32 1.03
C GLY A 130 0.41 0.40 -0.09
N TYR A 131 0.71 1.00 -1.23
CA TYR A 131 1.24 0.34 -2.41
C TYR A 131 2.47 1.09 -2.91
N PHE A 132 3.51 0.35 -3.23
CA PHE A 132 4.71 0.86 -3.89
C PHE A 132 4.79 0.30 -5.29
N SER A 133 4.89 1.18 -6.27
CA SER A 133 4.96 0.78 -7.67
C SER A 133 6.36 0.99 -8.24
N ILE A 134 6.72 0.08 -9.13
CA ILE A 134 8.04 -0.10 -9.70
C ILE A 134 7.88 -0.06 -11.20
N GLU A 135 8.78 0.63 -11.89
CA GLU A 135 8.82 0.68 -13.35
C GLU A 135 9.11 -0.71 -13.95
N ALA A 136 8.93 -0.86 -15.25
CA ALA A 136 9.16 -2.12 -15.94
C ALA A 136 10.61 -2.64 -15.82
N ASP A 137 11.56 -1.75 -15.50
CA ASP A 137 12.99 -2.07 -15.30
C ASP A 137 13.28 -2.87 -14.01
N GLY A 138 12.31 -2.92 -13.08
CA GLY A 138 12.47 -3.59 -11.78
C GLY A 138 13.45 -2.91 -10.82
N ALA A 139 13.78 -1.64 -11.04
CA ALA A 139 14.81 -0.89 -10.30
C ALA A 139 14.36 0.50 -9.86
N THR A 140 13.41 1.11 -10.57
CA THR A 140 12.99 2.50 -10.42
C THR A 140 11.59 2.58 -9.84
N ALA A 141 11.37 3.46 -8.88
CA ALA A 141 10.06 3.73 -8.31
C ALA A 141 9.16 4.47 -9.31
N LYS A 142 7.97 3.93 -9.54
CA LYS A 142 6.92 4.53 -10.36
C LYS A 142 5.96 5.37 -9.54
N GLY A 143 5.76 5.02 -8.28
CA GLY A 143 4.88 5.72 -7.37
C GLY A 143 4.72 5.02 -6.02
N ILE A 144 4.16 5.73 -5.06
CA ILE A 144 3.78 5.20 -3.76
C ILE A 144 2.42 5.78 -3.37
N THR A 145 1.61 4.99 -2.67
CA THR A 145 0.32 5.45 -2.11
C THR A 145 0.13 4.86 -0.72
N PHE A 146 -0.65 5.56 0.10
CA PHE A 146 -1.08 5.07 1.41
C PHE A 146 -2.60 5.16 1.47
N TYR A 147 -3.27 4.10 1.90
CA TYR A 147 -4.73 4.03 1.99
C TYR A 147 -5.24 3.88 3.42
N ALA A 148 -4.38 3.49 4.35
CA ALA A 148 -4.76 3.38 5.76
C ALA A 148 -3.57 3.73 6.66
N HIS A 149 -3.78 4.66 7.58
CA HIS A 149 -2.87 5.03 8.66
C HIS A 149 -3.63 5.83 9.73
N ILE A 150 -3.03 5.98 10.90
CA ILE A 150 -3.53 6.80 12.00
C ILE A 150 -2.52 7.88 12.42
N GLU A 151 -1.67 8.27 11.49
CA GLU A 151 -0.67 9.32 11.73
C GLU A 151 -1.34 10.70 11.85
N THR A 152 -0.67 11.62 12.57
CA THR A 152 -1.22 12.95 12.85
C THR A 152 -1.34 13.80 11.58
N PRO A 153 -2.54 14.34 11.24
CA PRO A 153 -2.72 15.30 10.14
C PRO A 153 -1.75 16.48 10.21
N GLY A 154 -1.22 16.90 9.07
CA GLY A 154 -0.22 17.99 8.99
C GLY A 154 1.20 17.59 9.45
N LEU A 155 1.39 16.37 9.92
CA LEU A 155 2.67 15.77 10.29
C LEU A 155 2.83 14.42 9.56
N GLY A 156 2.89 13.30 10.30
CA GLY A 156 3.01 11.96 9.68
C GLY A 156 1.91 11.62 8.68
N GLY A 157 0.70 12.19 8.82
CA GLY A 157 -0.40 12.03 7.89
C GLY A 157 -0.17 12.65 6.51
N GLU A 158 0.87 13.46 6.33
CA GLU A 158 1.23 13.98 5.00
C GLU A 158 1.74 12.90 4.03
N VAL A 159 1.95 11.67 4.50
CA VAL A 159 2.33 10.53 3.64
C VAL A 159 1.30 10.24 2.55
N ASP A 160 0.02 10.58 2.79
CA ASP A 160 -1.05 10.38 1.81
C ASP A 160 -1.17 11.51 0.77
N LYS A 161 -0.37 12.59 0.90
CA LYS A 161 -0.45 13.76 0.03
C LYS A 161 0.40 13.59 -1.24
N PRO A 162 -0.10 14.06 -2.39
CA PRO A 162 0.61 13.98 -3.66
C PRO A 162 2.01 14.59 -3.63
N TRP A 163 2.20 15.71 -2.90
CA TRP A 163 3.50 16.37 -2.82
C TRP A 163 4.58 15.46 -2.22
N PHE A 164 4.24 14.65 -1.21
CA PHE A 164 5.16 13.69 -0.60
C PHE A 164 5.35 12.46 -1.50
N GLN A 165 4.26 11.89 -1.98
CA GLN A 165 4.26 10.68 -2.82
C GLN A 165 5.04 10.87 -4.12
N ASN A 166 4.94 12.06 -4.72
CA ASN A 166 5.63 12.38 -5.98
C ASN A 166 7.17 12.43 -5.82
N ASN A 167 7.71 12.63 -4.61
CA ASN A 167 9.17 12.61 -4.38
C ASN A 167 9.78 11.22 -4.63
N PHE A 168 8.97 10.16 -4.61
CA PHE A 168 9.43 8.79 -4.87
C PHE A 168 9.53 8.48 -6.36
N VAL A 169 8.80 9.18 -7.20
CA VAL A 169 8.76 8.92 -8.65
C VAL A 169 10.14 9.14 -9.26
N GLY A 170 10.64 8.13 -9.98
CA GLY A 170 11.95 8.17 -10.63
C GLY A 170 13.14 7.88 -9.70
N LYS A 171 12.95 7.75 -8.39
CA LYS A 171 14.01 7.33 -7.48
C LYS A 171 14.32 5.84 -7.67
N ARG A 172 15.61 5.49 -7.63
CA ARG A 172 16.06 4.10 -7.76
C ARG A 172 16.26 3.50 -6.38
N PHE A 173 15.82 2.27 -6.22
CA PHE A 173 15.98 1.53 -4.96
C PHE A 173 17.09 0.46 -5.02
N VAL A 174 17.90 0.48 -6.10
CA VAL A 174 19.07 -0.36 -6.29
C VAL A 174 20.27 0.50 -6.70
N ASP A 175 21.46 0.05 -6.31
CA ASP A 175 22.72 0.68 -6.73
C ASP A 175 23.06 0.39 -8.21
N GLU A 176 24.23 0.86 -8.67
CA GLU A 176 24.73 0.64 -10.04
C GLU A 176 25.00 -0.84 -10.34
N ASN A 177 25.27 -1.64 -9.32
CA ASN A 177 25.49 -3.09 -9.44
C ASN A 177 24.19 -3.91 -9.38
N GLY A 178 23.03 -3.23 -9.21
CA GLY A 178 21.74 -3.87 -9.07
C GLY A 178 21.43 -4.41 -7.67
N ASN A 179 22.24 -4.09 -6.66
CA ASN A 179 21.98 -4.47 -5.28
C ASN A 179 20.93 -3.57 -4.65
N LEU A 180 20.03 -4.15 -3.86
CA LEU A 180 18.97 -3.43 -3.17
C LEU A 180 19.54 -2.51 -2.08
N VAL A 181 19.35 -1.20 -2.23
CA VAL A 181 19.69 -0.15 -1.25
C VAL A 181 18.45 0.47 -0.61
N GLY A 182 17.29 0.38 -1.25
CA GLY A 182 16.03 0.98 -0.83
C GLY A 182 15.95 2.47 -1.16
N ILE A 183 14.81 3.10 -0.80
CA ILE A 183 14.64 4.55 -0.84
C ILE A 183 14.55 5.05 0.58
N GLN A 184 15.23 6.15 0.89
CA GLN A 184 15.31 6.70 2.23
C GLN A 184 14.86 8.16 2.29
N THR A 185 14.05 8.47 3.29
CA THR A 185 13.75 9.87 3.64
C THR A 185 14.92 10.45 4.45
N VAL A 186 15.36 11.63 4.09
CA VAL A 186 16.47 12.33 4.75
C VAL A 186 16.00 13.59 5.44
N LYS A 187 16.69 14.00 6.51
CA LYS A 187 16.36 15.21 7.23
C LYS A 187 16.63 16.46 6.36
N GLY A 188 15.62 17.27 6.15
CA GLY A 188 15.70 18.47 5.31
C GLY A 188 15.36 18.15 3.86
N LYS A 189 15.98 18.87 2.95
CA LYS A 189 15.88 18.65 1.52
C LYS A 189 17.04 17.80 1.01
N VAL A 190 16.75 16.96 0.01
CA VAL A 190 17.76 16.20 -0.70
C VAL A 190 18.69 17.19 -1.45
N ASP A 191 19.98 17.00 -1.33
CA ASP A 191 20.94 17.64 -2.21
C ASP A 191 21.00 16.84 -3.52
N GLU A 192 20.33 17.37 -4.54
CA GLU A 192 20.24 16.72 -5.86
C GLU A 192 21.61 16.63 -6.60
N THR A 193 22.66 17.25 -6.05
CA THR A 193 24.03 17.11 -6.58
C THR A 193 24.81 15.99 -5.93
N SER A 194 24.26 15.37 -4.88
CA SER A 194 24.86 14.23 -4.18
C SER A 194 24.79 12.95 -5.05
N GLU A 195 25.82 12.14 -4.99
CA GLU A 195 25.86 10.80 -5.62
C GLU A 195 24.72 9.90 -5.14
N ASP A 196 24.26 10.07 -3.90
CA ASP A 196 23.17 9.30 -3.29
C ASP A 196 21.77 9.85 -3.59
N ALA A 197 21.64 11.01 -4.25
CA ALA A 197 20.33 11.66 -4.51
C ALA A 197 19.32 10.75 -5.24
N TYR A 198 19.80 9.77 -5.99
CA TYR A 198 18.98 8.84 -6.76
C TYR A 198 18.05 7.97 -5.90
N HIS A 199 18.36 7.76 -4.61
CA HIS A 199 17.54 6.95 -3.70
C HIS A 199 17.10 7.71 -2.44
N LEU A 200 17.27 9.04 -2.42
CA LEU A 200 16.87 9.90 -1.30
C LEU A 200 15.63 10.71 -1.63
N VAL A 201 14.77 10.91 -0.64
CA VAL A 201 13.57 11.75 -0.72
C VAL A 201 13.48 12.67 0.50
N ASP A 202 12.82 13.82 0.33
CA ASP A 202 12.60 14.79 1.40
C ASP A 202 11.76 14.20 2.53
N VAL A 203 12.14 14.43 3.76
CA VAL A 203 11.37 14.07 4.95
C VAL A 203 10.15 14.98 5.12
N ILE A 204 9.11 14.46 5.73
CA ILE A 204 7.99 15.27 6.22
C ILE A 204 8.46 16.04 7.48
N SER A 205 8.40 17.37 7.43
CA SER A 205 8.79 18.23 8.55
C SER A 205 7.99 17.86 9.81
N GLY A 206 8.69 17.68 10.92
CA GLY A 206 8.06 17.31 12.19
C GLY A 206 7.62 15.85 12.32
N ALA A 207 7.80 15.01 11.29
CA ALA A 207 7.37 13.61 11.28
C ALA A 207 8.55 12.61 11.21
N THR A 208 9.62 12.87 11.93
CA THR A 208 10.85 12.06 11.90
C THR A 208 10.61 10.57 12.21
N MET A 209 9.71 10.27 13.16
CA MET A 209 9.45 8.87 13.55
C MET A 209 8.64 8.12 12.49
N THR A 210 7.63 8.77 11.90
CA THR A 210 6.87 8.22 10.76
C THR A 210 7.79 7.95 9.58
N SER A 211 8.67 8.90 9.25
CA SER A 211 9.65 8.77 8.15
C SER A 211 10.65 7.66 8.40
N ARG A 212 11.14 7.51 9.66
CA ARG A 212 12.00 6.39 10.04
C ARG A 212 11.29 5.04 9.88
N GLY A 213 10.02 4.97 10.31
CA GLY A 213 9.19 3.79 10.13
C GLY A 213 9.05 3.43 8.65
N LEU A 214 8.74 4.42 7.81
CA LEU A 214 8.64 4.26 6.37
C LEU A 214 9.92 3.68 5.75
N ASN A 215 11.09 4.24 6.08
CA ASN A 215 12.37 3.73 5.58
C ASN A 215 12.57 2.25 5.95
N GLN A 216 12.23 1.88 7.18
CA GLN A 216 12.41 0.52 7.68
C GLN A 216 11.50 -0.48 6.97
N PHE A 217 10.20 -0.20 6.91
CA PHE A 217 9.26 -1.17 6.34
C PHE A 217 9.33 -1.22 4.80
N LEU A 218 9.58 -0.09 4.13
CA LEU A 218 9.75 -0.08 2.68
C LEU A 218 10.95 -0.95 2.26
N LEU A 219 12.10 -0.78 2.92
CA LEU A 219 13.26 -1.63 2.65
C LEU A 219 13.00 -3.10 2.99
N LYS A 220 12.31 -3.38 4.11
CA LYS A 220 11.92 -4.73 4.52
C LYS A 220 11.03 -5.39 3.46
N ASP A 221 9.99 -4.68 3.01
CA ASP A 221 9.05 -5.22 2.05
C ASP A 221 9.72 -5.40 0.67
N LEU A 222 10.54 -4.43 0.23
CA LEU A 222 11.32 -4.58 -1.00
C LEU A 222 12.23 -5.83 -0.99
N LYS A 223 12.80 -6.20 0.16
CA LYS A 223 13.62 -7.43 0.28
C LYS A 223 12.83 -8.71 -0.02
N PHE A 224 11.56 -8.77 0.32
CA PHE A 224 10.72 -9.94 0.00
C PHE A 224 10.46 -10.07 -1.50
N TYR A 225 10.37 -8.96 -2.22
CA TYR A 225 10.11 -8.94 -3.66
C TYR A 225 11.39 -8.89 -4.50
N ASP A 226 12.55 -8.61 -3.91
CA ASP A 226 13.81 -8.47 -4.63
C ASP A 226 14.22 -9.72 -5.44
N PRO A 227 13.98 -10.97 -4.99
CA PRO A 227 14.23 -12.16 -5.80
C PRO A 227 13.47 -12.19 -7.12
N PHE A 228 12.26 -11.61 -7.18
CA PHE A 228 11.49 -11.47 -8.42
C PHE A 228 12.04 -10.34 -9.28
N PHE A 229 12.27 -9.15 -8.70
CA PHE A 229 12.73 -7.99 -9.46
C PHE A 229 14.18 -8.12 -9.94
N SER A 230 15.04 -8.83 -9.24
CA SER A 230 16.41 -9.12 -9.71
C SER A 230 16.42 -9.93 -11.00
N LYS A 231 15.46 -10.87 -11.17
CA LYS A 231 15.28 -11.60 -12.42
C LYS A 231 14.80 -10.70 -13.58
N ILE A 232 14.05 -9.64 -13.27
CA ILE A 232 13.63 -8.65 -14.28
C ILE A 232 14.83 -7.80 -14.67
N ARG A 233 15.55 -7.24 -13.70
CA ARG A 233 16.75 -6.42 -13.93
C ARG A 233 17.80 -7.13 -14.77
N SER A 234 18.04 -8.41 -14.51
CA SER A 234 19.02 -9.21 -15.27
C SER A 234 18.65 -9.37 -16.74
N LYS A 235 17.37 -9.34 -17.09
CA LYS A 235 16.89 -9.38 -18.48
C LYS A 235 16.95 -8.01 -19.17
N TRP A 236 16.96 -6.94 -18.39
CA TRP A 236 16.95 -5.58 -18.92
C TRP A 236 18.38 -5.06 -19.18
N SER A 237 19.38 -5.66 -18.51
CA SER A 237 20.82 -5.31 -18.64
C SER A 237 21.53 -6.04 -19.78
N GLY A 238 20.83 -6.85 -20.58
CA GLY A 238 21.33 -7.56 -21.77
C GLY A 238 20.68 -7.04 -23.04
#